data_0e23a3df6721190152354260a22de379
#
_entry.id   0e23a3df6721190152354260a22de379
#
_cell.length_a   1.000
_cell.length_b   1.000
_cell.length_c   1.000
_cell.angle_alpha   90.00
_cell.angle_beta   90.00
_cell.angle_gamma   90.00
#
_symmetry.space_group_name_H-M   'P 1'
#
loop_
_entity.id
_entity.type
_entity.pdbx_description
1 polymer ?
#
loop_
_entity_poly.entity_id
_entity_poly.type
_entity_poly.pdbx_seq_one_letter_code
_entity_poly.pdbx_strand_id
1 'polypeptide(L)'
;KDTNRNRFVVTDGSRIHVDPLMTKKSYFYRLEPAGGREAGGRLEKQVIAGFTCMENDRLFELKDAPALRAGDRIVYEKVGAYTMCLSPLFIGYYPAVYLEEEGKISCIREKWGVEEYVQKSVTEGKQV
;
A
#
# COMPACT_ATOMS: atom_id res chain seq x y z
N LYS A 1 12.19 -8.82 -7.48
CA LYS A 1 13.16 -8.78 -8.57
C LYS A 1 14.51 -8.37 -8.00
N ASP A 2 15.52 -9.20 -8.18
CA ASP A 2 16.88 -8.89 -7.76
C ASP A 2 17.63 -8.22 -8.92
N THR A 3 18.35 -7.18 -8.59
CA THR A 3 19.35 -6.59 -9.48
C THR A 3 20.72 -6.75 -8.81
N ASN A 4 21.80 -6.59 -9.56
CA ASN A 4 23.15 -6.75 -9.02
C ASN A 4 23.49 -5.79 -7.85
N ARG A 5 22.59 -4.85 -7.52
CA ARG A 5 22.81 -3.84 -6.48
C ARG A 5 21.67 -3.72 -5.48
N ASN A 6 20.42 -4.04 -5.87
CA ASN A 6 19.27 -3.85 -5.01
C ASN A 6 18.24 -4.96 -5.21
N ARG A 7 17.66 -5.44 -4.12
CA ARG A 7 16.47 -6.26 -4.15
C ARG A 7 15.24 -5.38 -3.99
N PHE A 8 14.32 -5.41 -4.96
CA PHE A 8 13.03 -4.73 -4.88
C PHE A 8 11.96 -5.72 -4.46
N VAL A 9 11.21 -5.33 -3.43
CA VAL A 9 10.01 -6.03 -2.96
C VAL A 9 8.82 -5.17 -3.36
N VAL A 10 8.09 -5.62 -4.38
CA VAL A 10 6.86 -4.96 -4.82
C VAL A 10 5.71 -5.46 -3.98
N THR A 11 4.92 -4.55 -3.44
CA THR A 11 3.76 -4.81 -2.60
C THR A 11 2.47 -4.49 -3.34
N ASP A 12 1.34 -5.02 -2.88
CA ASP A 12 -0.01 -4.68 -3.34
C ASP A 12 -0.55 -3.37 -2.73
N GLY A 13 0.20 -2.80 -1.77
CA GLY A 13 0.01 -1.44 -1.28
C GLY A 13 0.88 -0.45 -2.05
N SER A 14 0.68 0.82 -1.80
CA SER A 14 1.42 1.90 -2.42
C SER A 14 1.56 3.08 -1.50
N ARG A 15 2.56 3.90 -1.77
CA ARG A 15 2.76 5.17 -1.08
C ARG A 15 1.55 6.09 -1.18
N ILE A 16 0.83 6.06 -2.30
CA ILE A 16 -0.41 6.83 -2.47
C ILE A 16 -1.49 6.50 -1.43
N HIS A 17 -1.46 5.31 -0.84
CA HIS A 17 -2.41 4.88 0.18
C HIS A 17 -1.99 5.21 1.61
N VAL A 18 -0.70 5.36 1.88
CA VAL A 18 -0.17 5.54 3.25
C VAL A 18 0.51 6.90 3.45
N ASP A 19 0.87 7.58 2.36
CA ASP A 19 1.51 8.90 2.34
C ASP A 19 1.17 9.63 1.03
N PRO A 20 -0.11 10.01 0.80
CA PRO A 20 -0.54 10.57 -0.49
C PRO A 20 0.17 11.88 -0.85
N LEU A 21 0.71 12.60 0.13
CA LEU A 21 1.53 13.79 -0.10
C LEU A 21 2.99 13.48 -0.42
N MET A 22 3.40 12.21 -0.30
CA MET A 22 4.76 11.73 -0.56
C MET A 22 5.85 12.48 0.21
N THR A 23 5.53 12.94 1.42
CA THR A 23 6.43 13.76 2.25
C THR A 23 7.14 12.98 3.34
N LYS A 24 6.63 11.81 3.72
CA LYS A 24 7.21 11.02 4.79
C LYS A 24 8.54 10.38 4.35
N LYS A 25 9.51 10.43 5.25
CA LYS A 25 10.83 9.79 5.07
C LYS A 25 10.93 8.44 5.76
N SER A 26 10.04 8.14 6.69
CA SER A 26 10.00 6.89 7.45
C SER A 26 8.57 6.56 7.85
N TYR A 27 8.34 5.29 8.16
CA TYR A 27 7.04 4.76 8.57
C TYR A 27 7.19 3.95 9.86
N PHE A 28 6.17 3.95 10.70
CA PHE A 28 5.99 2.93 11.70
C PHE A 28 5.40 1.70 11.00
N TYR A 29 6.01 0.57 11.14
CA TYR A 29 5.54 -0.66 10.51
C TYR A 29 5.92 -1.89 11.32
N ARG A 30 5.20 -2.98 11.09
CA ARG A 30 5.58 -4.32 11.53
C ARG A 30 5.51 -5.29 10.37
N LEU A 31 6.33 -6.31 10.44
CA LEU A 31 6.39 -7.38 9.45
C LEU A 31 5.68 -8.61 10.00
N GLU A 32 4.82 -9.21 9.20
CA GLU A 32 4.10 -10.42 9.53
C GLU A 32 4.42 -11.50 8.48
N PRO A 33 5.27 -12.48 8.80
CA PRO A 33 5.57 -13.59 7.90
C PRO A 33 4.31 -14.41 7.60
N ALA A 34 4.13 -14.78 6.34
CA ALA A 34 2.98 -15.59 5.94
C ALA A 34 3.08 -17.02 6.48
N GLY A 35 1.97 -17.50 7.07
CA GLY A 35 1.77 -18.92 7.36
C GLY A 35 2.72 -19.56 8.35
N GLY A 36 3.25 -18.82 9.33
CA GLY A 36 4.11 -19.39 10.38
C GLY A 36 5.45 -19.92 9.86
N ARG A 37 5.87 -19.51 8.67
CA ARG A 37 7.17 -19.88 8.10
C ARG A 37 8.30 -19.28 8.91
N GLU A 38 9.40 -20.01 9.00
CA GLU A 38 10.64 -19.42 9.51
C GLU A 38 11.05 -18.21 8.64
N ALA A 39 11.57 -17.19 9.29
CA ALA A 39 12.09 -16.03 8.61
C ALA A 39 13.15 -16.45 7.58
N GLY A 40 13.12 -15.82 6.42
CA GLY A 40 14.16 -16.02 5.39
C GLY A 40 15.55 -15.61 5.89
N GLY A 41 16.58 -16.01 5.18
CA GLY A 41 17.95 -15.52 5.44
C GLY A 41 17.96 -13.98 5.46
N ARG A 42 18.86 -13.40 6.27
CA ARG A 42 19.01 -11.94 6.37
C ARG A 42 19.64 -11.38 5.10
N LEU A 43 19.15 -10.24 4.68
CA LEU A 43 19.67 -9.50 3.54
C LEU A 43 20.13 -8.12 3.98
N GLU A 44 21.26 -7.68 3.42
CA GLU A 44 21.83 -6.37 3.70
C GLU A 44 20.82 -5.25 3.39
N LYS A 45 20.13 -5.34 2.26
CA LYS A 45 19.20 -4.31 1.81
C LYS A 45 18.07 -4.86 0.95
N GLN A 46 16.85 -4.38 1.22
CA GLN A 46 15.66 -4.57 0.40
C GLN A 46 14.93 -3.22 0.25
N VAL A 47 14.55 -2.86 -0.97
CA VAL A 47 13.75 -1.65 -1.25
C VAL A 47 12.29 -2.04 -1.34
N ILE A 48 11.47 -1.52 -0.45
CA ILE A 48 10.03 -1.74 -0.47
C ILE A 48 9.40 -0.73 -1.42
N ALA A 49 8.74 -1.23 -2.45
CA ALA A 49 8.08 -0.45 -3.47
C ALA A 49 6.59 -0.79 -3.56
N GLY A 50 5.78 0.19 -3.91
CA GLY A 50 4.37 -0.02 -4.19
C GLY A 50 4.12 -0.59 -5.59
N PHE A 51 2.85 -0.74 -5.93
CA PHE A 51 2.42 -1.33 -7.20
C PHE A 51 2.36 -0.33 -8.35
N THR A 52 2.50 0.97 -8.07
CA THR A 52 2.49 1.98 -9.13
C THR A 52 3.83 1.99 -9.88
N CYS A 53 3.83 2.46 -11.09
CA CYS A 53 5.06 2.58 -11.87
C CYS A 53 5.81 3.90 -11.62
N MET A 54 5.40 4.67 -10.60
CA MET A 54 6.04 5.93 -10.25
C MET A 54 7.37 5.70 -9.54
N GLU A 55 8.39 6.45 -9.90
CA GLU A 55 9.71 6.38 -9.23
C GLU A 55 9.63 6.70 -7.73
N ASN A 56 8.70 7.56 -7.33
CA ASN A 56 8.47 7.97 -5.95
C ASN A 56 7.70 6.93 -5.11
N ASP A 57 7.18 5.88 -5.74
CA ASP A 57 6.47 4.81 -5.03
C ASP A 57 7.43 3.82 -4.37
N ARG A 58 8.46 4.37 -3.74
CA ARG A 58 9.38 3.65 -2.85
C ARG A 58 9.06 4.06 -1.43
N LEU A 59 8.57 3.10 -0.64
CA LEU A 59 8.13 3.39 0.72
C LEU A 59 9.30 3.55 1.67
N PHE A 60 10.18 2.55 1.74
CA PHE A 60 11.38 2.59 2.59
C PHE A 60 12.37 1.49 2.22
N GLU A 61 13.51 1.50 2.88
CA GLU A 61 14.52 0.46 2.77
C GLU A 61 14.55 -0.38 4.06
N LEU A 62 14.44 -1.70 3.89
CA LEU A 62 14.76 -2.66 4.94
C LEU A 62 16.25 -2.98 4.88
N LYS A 63 16.93 -2.74 5.99
CA LYS A 63 18.37 -3.06 6.12
C LYS A 63 18.54 -4.17 7.16
N ASP A 64 19.46 -5.06 6.88
CA ASP A 64 19.81 -6.18 7.75
C ASP A 64 18.57 -6.89 8.32
N ALA A 65 17.67 -7.27 7.45
CA ALA A 65 16.36 -7.84 7.78
C ALA A 65 16.12 -9.16 7.04
N PRO A 66 15.21 -10.01 7.55
CA PRO A 66 14.81 -11.22 6.85
C PRO A 66 14.32 -10.93 5.43
N ALA A 67 14.68 -11.80 4.49
CA ALA A 67 14.23 -11.70 3.11
C ALA A 67 12.71 -11.85 3.04
N LEU A 68 12.03 -10.80 2.60
CA LEU A 68 10.58 -10.83 2.38
C LEU A 68 10.23 -11.71 1.18
N ARG A 69 9.12 -12.42 1.26
CA ARG A 69 8.62 -13.34 0.26
C ARG A 69 7.17 -13.03 -0.08
N ALA A 70 6.70 -13.53 -1.20
CA ALA A 70 5.28 -13.43 -1.55
C ALA A 70 4.39 -14.00 -0.43
N GLY A 71 3.38 -13.23 -0.04
CA GLY A 71 2.46 -13.53 1.05
C GLY A 71 2.85 -12.95 2.41
N ASP A 72 4.10 -12.50 2.61
CA ASP A 72 4.45 -11.74 3.81
C ASP A 72 3.71 -10.40 3.81
N ARG A 73 3.34 -9.90 4.99
CA ARG A 73 2.59 -8.67 5.16
C ARG A 73 3.43 -7.58 5.79
N ILE A 74 3.19 -6.36 5.36
CA ILE A 74 3.73 -5.14 5.97
C ILE A 74 2.54 -4.34 6.48
N VAL A 75 2.42 -4.19 7.79
CA VAL A 75 1.38 -3.38 8.41
C VAL A 75 1.95 -2.02 8.74
N TYR A 76 1.44 -0.98 8.09
CA TYR A 76 1.81 0.40 8.37
C TYR A 76 0.93 0.96 9.49
N GLU A 77 1.55 1.60 10.45
CA GLU A 77 0.86 2.19 11.58
C GLU A 77 0.90 3.73 11.51
N LYS A 78 -0.09 4.38 12.14
CA LYS A 78 -0.18 5.85 12.23
C LYS A 78 -0.15 6.56 10.87
N VAL A 79 -0.78 5.96 9.87
CA VAL A 79 -0.83 6.46 8.49
C VAL A 79 -2.18 7.06 8.10
N GLY A 80 -3.11 7.26 9.07
CA GLY A 80 -4.48 7.72 8.77
C GLY A 80 -4.60 9.18 8.30
N ALA A 81 -3.59 10.03 8.57
CA ALA A 81 -3.66 11.43 8.19
C ALA A 81 -3.69 11.59 6.65
N TYR A 82 -4.76 12.24 6.15
CA TYR A 82 -5.02 12.53 4.74
C TYR A 82 -5.26 11.31 3.82
N THR A 83 -5.05 10.10 4.26
CA THR A 83 -5.13 8.90 3.42
C THR A 83 -6.54 8.61 2.92
N MET A 84 -7.57 9.05 3.66
CA MET A 84 -8.98 8.86 3.28
C MET A 84 -9.48 9.85 2.22
N CYS A 85 -8.84 11.00 2.08
CA CYS A 85 -9.34 12.11 1.26
C CYS A 85 -8.38 12.58 0.16
N LEU A 86 -7.07 12.38 0.30
CA LEU A 86 -6.06 12.83 -0.66
C LEU A 86 -5.42 11.70 -1.47
N SER A 87 -5.75 10.43 -1.21
CA SER A 87 -5.25 9.33 -2.04
C SER A 87 -5.77 9.49 -3.46
N PRO A 88 -4.90 9.53 -4.47
CA PRO A 88 -5.33 9.61 -5.85
C PRO A 88 -5.89 8.25 -6.34
N LEU A 89 -6.83 8.30 -7.26
CA LEU A 89 -7.34 7.12 -7.97
C LEU A 89 -6.42 6.79 -9.15
N PHE A 90 -5.17 6.42 -8.83
CA PHE A 90 -4.14 6.13 -9.82
C PHE A 90 -3.82 4.64 -9.83
N ILE A 91 -4.09 3.98 -10.95
CA ILE A 91 -3.93 2.53 -11.19
C ILE A 91 -4.89 1.68 -10.34
N GLY A 92 -5.26 2.13 -9.14
CA GLY A 92 -6.18 1.45 -8.24
C GLY A 92 -7.26 2.37 -7.71
N TYR A 93 -8.35 1.77 -7.23
CA TYR A 93 -9.44 2.46 -6.54
C TYR A 93 -9.21 2.49 -5.04
N TYR A 94 -10.06 3.23 -4.31
CA TYR A 94 -9.97 3.27 -2.86
C TYR A 94 -10.15 1.88 -2.25
N PRO A 95 -9.26 1.48 -1.33
CA PRO A 95 -9.39 0.21 -0.62
C PRO A 95 -10.59 0.22 0.32
N ALA A 96 -11.01 -0.96 0.75
CA ALA A 96 -11.96 -1.09 1.83
C ALA A 96 -11.41 -0.49 3.13
N VAL A 97 -12.31 0.04 3.97
CA VAL A 97 -11.96 0.57 5.29
C VAL A 97 -12.72 -0.20 6.36
N TYR A 98 -12.00 -0.63 7.35
CA TYR A 98 -12.55 -1.37 8.48
C TYR A 98 -12.33 -0.59 9.76
N LEU A 99 -13.31 -0.66 10.64
CA LEU A 99 -13.24 -0.15 12.00
C LEU A 99 -13.10 -1.34 12.95
N GLU A 100 -12.15 -1.25 13.86
CA GLU A 100 -12.00 -2.19 14.96
C GLU A 100 -12.35 -1.50 16.26
N GLU A 101 -13.39 -2.01 16.94
CA GLU A 101 -13.83 -1.55 18.25
C GLU A 101 -14.07 -2.77 19.14
N GLU A 102 -13.48 -2.78 20.32
CA GLU A 102 -13.63 -3.86 21.30
C GLU A 102 -13.41 -5.28 20.71
N GLY A 103 -12.45 -5.42 19.80
CA GLY A 103 -12.13 -6.70 19.14
C GLY A 103 -13.13 -7.11 18.05
N LYS A 104 -14.09 -6.25 17.70
CA LYS A 104 -15.00 -6.45 16.57
C LYS A 104 -14.53 -5.64 15.37
N ILE A 105 -14.54 -6.27 14.21
CA ILE A 105 -14.15 -5.62 12.95
C ILE A 105 -15.40 -5.42 12.09
N SER A 106 -15.65 -4.18 11.70
CA SER A 106 -16.77 -3.79 10.82
C SER A 106 -16.24 -3.11 9.57
N CYS A 107 -16.74 -3.46 8.40
CA CYS A 107 -16.46 -2.73 7.16
C CYS A 107 -17.31 -1.46 7.15
N ILE A 108 -16.65 -0.29 7.16
CA ILE A 108 -17.31 1.02 7.14
C ILE A 108 -17.25 1.70 5.76
N ARG A 109 -16.43 1.19 4.85
CA ARG A 109 -16.42 1.54 3.44
C ARG A 109 -15.96 0.35 2.63
N GLU A 110 -16.77 -0.08 1.69
CA GLU A 110 -16.38 -1.12 0.75
C GLU A 110 -15.30 -0.63 -0.21
N LYS A 111 -14.57 -1.55 -0.81
CA LYS A 111 -13.59 -1.24 -1.85
C LYS A 111 -14.31 -0.66 -3.06
N TRP A 112 -13.81 0.48 -3.55
CA TRP A 112 -14.33 1.07 -4.79
C TRP A 112 -13.96 0.23 -6.01
N GLY A 113 -14.86 0.28 -7.01
CA GLY A 113 -14.67 -0.29 -8.33
C GLY A 113 -14.84 0.78 -9.41
N VAL A 114 -15.02 0.33 -10.64
CA VAL A 114 -15.25 1.21 -11.79
C VAL A 114 -16.57 1.96 -11.68
N GLU A 115 -17.58 1.35 -11.03
CA GLU A 115 -18.93 1.92 -10.91
C GLU A 115 -18.92 3.23 -10.12
N GLU A 116 -18.22 3.27 -8.98
CA GLU A 116 -18.08 4.50 -8.19
C GLU A 116 -17.28 5.56 -8.95
N TYR A 117 -16.28 5.14 -9.71
CA TYR A 117 -15.45 6.05 -10.49
C TYR A 117 -16.24 6.75 -11.60
N VAL A 118 -17.12 6.04 -12.29
CA VAL A 118 -17.85 6.54 -13.46
C VAL A 118 -19.26 7.08 -13.15
N GLN A 119 -19.74 6.97 -11.90
CA GLN A 119 -21.16 7.21 -11.53
C GLN A 119 -21.75 8.57 -11.98
N LYS A 120 -20.91 9.58 -12.18
CA LYS A 120 -21.32 10.90 -12.67
C LYS A 120 -20.91 11.16 -14.14
N SER A 121 -20.28 10.18 -14.77
CA SER A 121 -19.91 10.27 -16.18
C SER A 121 -21.16 10.10 -17.07
N VAL A 122 -21.20 10.82 -18.17
CA VAL A 122 -22.28 10.73 -19.16
C VAL A 122 -21.71 10.25 -20.49
N THR A 123 -22.44 9.38 -21.18
CA THR A 123 -22.05 8.85 -22.49
C THR A 123 -22.25 9.86 -23.61
N GLU A 124 -23.21 10.77 -23.42
CA GLU A 124 -23.46 11.88 -24.34
C GLU A 124 -23.29 13.20 -23.59
N GLY A 125 -22.59 14.14 -24.20
CA GLY A 125 -22.37 15.46 -23.60
C GLY A 125 -23.72 16.17 -23.36
N LYS A 126 -23.90 16.69 -22.15
CA LYS A 126 -25.03 17.56 -21.85
C LYS A 126 -24.71 18.97 -22.33
N GLN A 127 -25.66 19.60 -23.05
CA GLN A 127 -25.57 21.05 -23.30
C GLN A 127 -25.70 21.78 -21.96
N VAL A 128 -24.82 22.72 -21.71
CA VAL A 128 -24.76 23.56 -20.51
C VAL A 128 -25.35 24.91 -20.86
#